data_aa5a220ae5dc4e284f914aa4c176a951
#
_entry.id   aa5a220ae5dc4e284f914aa4c176a951
#
_cell.length_a   1.000
_cell.length_b   1.000
_cell.length_c   1.000
_cell.angle_alpha   90.00
_cell.angle_beta   90.00
_cell.angle_gamma   90.00
#
_symmetry.space_group_name_H-M   'P 1'
#
loop_
_entity.id
_entity.type
_entity.pdbx_description
1 polymer ?
#
loop_
_entity_poly.entity_id
_entity_poly.type
_entity_poly.pdbx_seq_one_letter_code
_entity_poly.pdbx_strand_id
1 'polypeptide(L)'
;LYRLTHDKLSNPPDGEDDDRPSFQKLFEYLRDRERSLKQISNHFNVSPKTIEDKIAGMDEKGYRLSISRELYSVTTSTVPQVNPPEISIQDLMGKHFCIAVASDIHGGSRHSQPTNLNRFIKFAHDEYNVRHVMVPGDPTDGVFVYRGHLDSLIPQCRPMTRDRSWMTAEAEAQLIDIYLPKYDGLTYFLMGGNHDRSLITNSGMDAIRMACSKRDDFHYGGYDVWSIRLTERSYVRLVHPSGGVPYARSYHAQKAIENLAFEALRKAMAEDMPPMISIMIMGHYHLTNHTPEPPLHGILAGCFQGQTEYLKQKRLTPHIAGIIIEMRIDDRGKPWLISHTPVPFEEIEDDWKNWPVPDV
;
A
#
# COMPACT_ATOMS: atom_id res chain seq x y z
N LEU A 1 -5.58 19.01 -24.39
CA LEU A 1 -4.36 18.39 -24.95
C LEU A 1 -3.13 19.04 -24.29
N TYR A 2 -2.77 18.58 -23.10
CA TYR A 2 -1.50 18.92 -22.48
C TYR A 2 -0.51 17.81 -22.81
N ARG A 3 0.45 18.10 -23.67
CA ARG A 3 1.69 17.32 -23.78
C ARG A 3 2.50 17.57 -22.50
N LEU A 4 2.56 16.58 -21.63
CA LEU A 4 3.59 16.51 -20.59
C LEU A 4 4.93 16.35 -21.34
N THR A 5 5.77 17.37 -21.25
CA THR A 5 7.18 17.25 -21.62
C THR A 5 7.82 16.30 -20.59
N HIS A 6 8.08 15.08 -21.03
CA HIS A 6 8.93 14.17 -20.26
C HIS A 6 10.35 14.74 -20.25
N ASP A 7 10.70 15.44 -19.19
CA ASP A 7 12.09 15.43 -18.75
C ASP A 7 12.38 13.98 -18.35
N LYS A 8 13.37 13.40 -19.04
CA LYS A 8 13.88 12.08 -18.72
C LYS A 8 14.17 12.04 -17.23
N LEU A 9 13.36 11.28 -16.48
CA LEU A 9 13.72 10.83 -15.14
C LEU A 9 14.99 9.98 -15.33
N SER A 10 16.14 10.65 -15.28
CA SER A 10 17.40 9.99 -15.05
C SER A 10 17.31 9.45 -13.62
N ASN A 11 17.08 8.14 -13.47
CA ASN A 11 17.55 7.46 -12.27
C ASN A 11 18.97 8.00 -12.03
N PRO A 12 19.32 8.47 -10.82
CA PRO A 12 20.72 8.61 -10.52
C PRO A 12 21.32 7.23 -10.77
N PRO A 13 22.35 7.08 -11.59
CA PRO A 13 22.98 5.81 -11.79
C PRO A 13 23.37 5.33 -10.38
N ASP A 14 22.92 4.13 -9.99
CA ASP A 14 23.66 3.37 -9.00
C ASP A 14 25.09 3.38 -9.54
N GLY A 15 25.96 4.15 -8.87
CA GLY A 15 27.25 4.51 -9.45
C GLY A 15 27.96 3.25 -9.89
N GLU A 16 28.22 3.13 -11.19
CA GLU A 16 28.85 2.00 -11.86
C GLU A 16 30.33 1.80 -11.50
N ASP A 17 30.75 2.24 -10.30
CA ASP A 17 32.13 2.12 -9.85
C ASP A 17 32.25 1.50 -8.46
N ASP A 18 31.24 0.70 -8.05
CA ASP A 18 31.30 -0.04 -6.82
C ASP A 18 31.39 -1.55 -7.15
N ASP A 19 32.51 -2.21 -6.81
CA ASP A 19 32.71 -3.66 -6.95
C ASP A 19 31.67 -4.52 -6.19
N ARG A 20 30.69 -3.86 -5.54
CA ARG A 20 29.61 -4.49 -4.76
C ARG A 20 28.48 -5.01 -5.65
N PRO A 21 27.92 -6.22 -5.39
CA PRO A 21 26.79 -6.71 -6.15
C PRO A 21 25.56 -5.80 -5.95
N SER A 22 24.75 -5.59 -6.99
CA SER A 22 23.45 -4.94 -6.82
C SER A 22 22.55 -5.78 -5.91
N PHE A 23 21.53 -5.17 -5.29
CA PHE A 23 20.55 -5.88 -4.46
C PHE A 23 19.88 -7.01 -5.25
N GLN A 24 19.52 -6.75 -6.50
CA GLN A 24 18.91 -7.72 -7.40
C GLN A 24 19.84 -8.92 -7.67
N LYS A 25 21.11 -8.71 -8.03
CA LYS A 25 22.08 -9.79 -8.27
C LYS A 25 22.28 -10.66 -7.02
N LEU A 26 22.34 -10.04 -5.84
CA LEU A 26 22.46 -10.76 -4.59
C LEU A 26 21.21 -11.58 -4.29
N PHE A 27 20.03 -11.01 -4.50
CA PHE A 27 18.74 -11.68 -4.34
C PHE A 27 18.62 -12.89 -5.29
N GLU A 28 18.91 -12.72 -6.57
CA GLU A 28 18.89 -13.80 -7.56
C GLU A 28 19.83 -14.96 -7.18
N TYR A 29 21.02 -14.64 -6.68
CA TYR A 29 21.99 -15.64 -6.24
C TYR A 29 21.55 -16.41 -4.99
N LEU A 30 20.81 -15.78 -4.08
CA LEU A 30 20.29 -16.38 -2.85
C LEU A 30 18.96 -17.11 -3.03
N ARG A 31 18.29 -16.93 -4.17
CA ARG A 31 16.97 -17.51 -4.40
C ARG A 31 16.98 -19.02 -4.62
N ASP A 32 18.02 -19.55 -5.26
CA ASP A 32 18.08 -20.96 -5.64
C ASP A 32 18.36 -21.89 -4.46
N ARG A 33 19.16 -21.45 -3.50
CA ARG A 33 19.54 -22.22 -2.30
C ARG A 33 20.19 -21.36 -1.23
N GLU A 34 20.23 -21.88 -0.02
CA GLU A 34 20.96 -21.28 1.09
C GLU A 34 22.47 -21.18 0.81
N ARG A 35 23.08 -20.08 1.22
CA ARG A 35 24.50 -19.77 1.06
C ARG A 35 25.12 -19.25 2.34
N SER A 36 26.35 -19.68 2.64
CA SER A 36 27.12 -19.03 3.69
C SER A 36 27.70 -17.71 3.20
N LEU A 37 28.02 -16.81 4.14
CA LEU A 37 28.66 -15.53 3.85
C LEU A 37 29.93 -15.70 3.02
N LYS A 38 30.74 -16.72 3.30
CA LYS A 38 31.95 -17.06 2.56
C LYS A 38 31.65 -17.44 1.10
N GLN A 39 30.58 -18.20 0.84
CA GLN A 39 30.19 -18.57 -0.51
C GLN A 39 29.73 -17.35 -1.32
N ILE A 40 28.97 -16.44 -0.68
CA ILE A 40 28.50 -15.22 -1.30
C ILE A 40 29.69 -14.30 -1.62
N SER A 41 30.56 -14.07 -0.64
CA SER A 41 31.77 -13.26 -0.75
C SER A 41 32.67 -13.76 -1.90
N ASN A 42 32.92 -15.07 -1.98
CA ASN A 42 33.72 -15.66 -3.04
C ASN A 42 33.06 -15.54 -4.43
N HIS A 43 31.73 -15.69 -4.51
CA HIS A 43 31.00 -15.60 -5.78
C HIS A 43 31.08 -14.20 -6.41
N PHE A 44 30.92 -13.18 -5.59
CA PHE A 44 30.95 -11.78 -6.03
C PHE A 44 32.35 -11.15 -5.95
N ASN A 45 33.35 -11.89 -5.48
CA ASN A 45 34.74 -11.44 -5.30
C ASN A 45 34.85 -10.15 -4.46
N VAL A 46 34.07 -10.06 -3.38
CA VAL A 46 34.07 -8.93 -2.44
C VAL A 46 34.23 -9.41 -1.01
N SER A 47 34.57 -8.50 -0.09
CA SER A 47 34.79 -8.87 1.31
C SER A 47 33.49 -9.36 1.98
N PRO A 48 33.58 -10.28 2.99
CA PRO A 48 32.41 -10.66 3.79
C PRO A 48 31.68 -9.45 4.40
N LYS A 49 32.42 -8.47 4.87
CA LYS A 49 31.86 -7.23 5.45
C LYS A 49 31.02 -6.47 4.42
N THR A 50 31.47 -6.39 3.17
CA THR A 50 30.71 -5.76 2.07
C THR A 50 29.38 -6.45 1.82
N ILE A 51 29.34 -7.80 1.89
CA ILE A 51 28.11 -8.58 1.74
C ILE A 51 27.18 -8.37 2.95
N GLU A 52 27.71 -8.38 4.18
CA GLU A 52 26.90 -8.11 5.39
C GLU A 52 26.22 -6.75 5.33
N ASP A 53 26.96 -5.69 4.96
CA ASP A 53 26.45 -4.34 4.83
C ASP A 53 25.35 -4.28 3.73
N LYS A 54 25.52 -5.01 2.62
CA LYS A 54 24.52 -5.10 1.57
C LYS A 54 23.27 -5.86 2.03
N ILE A 55 23.44 -7.00 2.70
CA ILE A 55 22.33 -7.80 3.25
C ILE A 55 21.51 -6.98 4.26
N ALA A 56 22.17 -6.19 5.10
CA ALA A 56 21.49 -5.33 6.07
C ALA A 56 20.53 -4.34 5.41
N GLY A 57 20.84 -3.84 4.21
CA GLY A 57 19.99 -2.94 3.44
C GLY A 57 18.90 -3.62 2.60
N MET A 58 18.94 -4.95 2.41
CA MET A 58 18.01 -5.65 1.51
C MET A 58 16.55 -5.55 1.96
N ASP A 59 16.29 -5.69 3.24
CA ASP A 59 14.92 -5.62 3.77
C ASP A 59 14.27 -4.24 3.53
N GLU A 60 15.03 -3.16 3.69
CA GLU A 60 14.56 -1.79 3.42
C GLU A 60 14.23 -1.56 1.94
N LYS A 61 14.87 -2.32 1.05
CA LYS A 61 14.62 -2.30 -0.39
C LYS A 61 13.56 -3.32 -0.85
N GLY A 62 12.86 -3.95 0.09
CA GLY A 62 11.79 -4.89 -0.20
C GLY A 62 12.21 -6.32 -0.50
N TYR A 63 13.50 -6.67 -0.39
CA TYR A 63 14.00 -8.02 -0.60
C TYR A 63 14.00 -8.81 0.71
N ARG A 64 13.24 -9.88 0.76
CA ARG A 64 13.04 -10.67 1.98
C ARG A 64 14.06 -11.80 2.11
N LEU A 65 14.85 -11.76 3.16
CA LEU A 65 15.85 -12.80 3.45
C LEU A 65 15.57 -13.51 4.77
N SER A 66 15.96 -14.78 4.82
CA SER A 66 16.07 -15.58 6.03
C SER A 66 17.53 -15.83 6.35
N ILE A 67 17.88 -15.77 7.61
CA ILE A 67 19.21 -16.12 8.14
C ILE A 67 19.00 -17.25 9.14
N SER A 68 19.55 -18.42 8.84
CA SER A 68 19.49 -19.58 9.70
C SER A 68 20.86 -20.28 9.76
N ARG A 69 21.42 -20.46 10.95
CA ARG A 69 22.72 -21.13 11.16
C ARG A 69 23.84 -20.58 10.25
N GLU A 70 23.91 -19.24 10.14
CA GLU A 70 24.88 -18.52 9.28
C GLU A 70 24.69 -18.78 7.76
N LEU A 71 23.54 -19.31 7.37
CA LEU A 71 23.14 -19.45 5.96
C LEU A 71 22.09 -18.42 5.61
N TYR A 72 22.21 -17.83 4.44
CA TYR A 72 21.36 -16.80 3.90
C TYR A 72 20.54 -17.36 2.72
N SER A 73 19.27 -17.11 2.71
CA SER A 73 18.36 -17.49 1.63
C SER A 73 17.22 -16.50 1.48
N VAL A 74 16.55 -16.51 0.33
CA VAL A 74 15.29 -15.77 0.16
C VAL A 74 14.18 -16.45 0.94
N THR A 75 13.38 -15.67 1.67
CA THR A 75 12.21 -16.21 2.38
C THR A 75 10.91 -15.77 1.74
N THR A 76 10.00 -16.72 1.60
CA THR A 76 8.60 -16.51 1.18
C THR A 76 7.61 -16.83 2.30
N SER A 77 8.13 -17.29 3.45
CA SER A 77 7.30 -17.89 4.51
C SER A 77 6.70 -16.90 5.50
N THR A 78 7.24 -15.69 5.58
CA THR A 78 6.79 -14.71 6.57
C THR A 78 6.55 -13.34 5.94
N VAL A 79 5.32 -12.83 6.10
CA VAL A 79 5.04 -11.42 5.86
C VAL A 79 5.62 -10.62 7.03
N PRO A 80 6.34 -9.50 6.78
CA PRO A 80 6.89 -8.71 7.88
C PRO A 80 5.79 -8.24 8.80
N GLN A 81 5.89 -8.58 10.07
CA GLN A 81 5.20 -7.83 11.10
C GLN A 81 6.05 -6.59 11.37
N VAL A 82 5.80 -5.55 10.63
CA VAL A 82 6.39 -4.24 10.89
C VAL A 82 5.50 -3.57 11.92
N ASN A 83 6.04 -3.18 13.04
CA ASN A 83 5.44 -2.11 13.82
C ASN A 83 5.72 -0.83 13.03
N PRO A 84 4.77 -0.32 12.24
CA PRO A 84 5.02 0.86 11.44
C PRO A 84 5.36 2.01 12.38
N PRO A 85 6.29 2.90 12.01
CA PRO A 85 6.61 4.06 12.81
C PRO A 85 5.33 4.85 13.07
N GLU A 86 5.18 5.33 14.30
CA GLU A 86 4.08 6.23 14.64
C GLU A 86 4.32 7.55 13.91
N ILE A 87 3.53 7.79 12.87
CA ILE A 87 3.59 9.05 12.11
C ILE A 87 2.53 9.96 12.70
N SER A 88 2.99 11.10 13.23
CA SER A 88 2.12 12.13 13.78
C SER A 88 1.89 13.22 12.74
N ILE A 89 0.64 13.51 12.45
CA ILE A 89 0.24 14.69 11.69
C ILE A 89 0.11 15.81 12.71
N GLN A 90 1.13 16.67 12.80
CA GLN A 90 1.24 17.70 13.84
C GLN A 90 0.43 18.95 13.52
N ASP A 91 0.08 19.73 14.58
CA ASP A 91 -0.55 21.06 14.51
C ASP A 91 -1.99 21.12 13.97
N LEU A 92 -2.82 20.13 14.30
CA LEU A 92 -4.22 20.10 13.86
C LEU A 92 -5.23 20.68 14.85
N MET A 93 -4.81 21.01 16.08
CA MET A 93 -5.73 21.51 17.11
C MET A 93 -6.47 22.80 16.67
N GLY A 94 -7.78 22.80 16.81
CA GLY A 94 -8.64 23.92 16.40
C GLY A 94 -8.80 24.10 14.90
N LYS A 95 -8.31 23.17 14.05
CA LYS A 95 -8.29 23.33 12.59
C LYS A 95 -9.33 22.47 11.89
N HIS A 96 -9.71 22.91 10.70
CA HIS A 96 -10.33 22.10 9.66
C HIS A 96 -9.24 21.34 8.92
N PHE A 97 -9.41 20.02 8.77
CA PHE A 97 -8.42 19.15 8.19
C PHE A 97 -9.08 18.14 7.26
N CYS A 98 -8.45 17.90 6.10
CA CYS A 98 -8.94 16.96 5.10
C CYS A 98 -7.87 15.89 4.79
N ILE A 99 -8.32 14.65 4.67
CA ILE A 99 -7.52 13.54 4.12
C ILE A 99 -8.26 12.94 2.93
N ALA A 100 -7.52 12.40 1.98
CA ALA A 100 -8.06 11.60 0.89
C ALA A 100 -7.82 10.11 1.16
N VAL A 101 -8.73 9.27 0.65
CA VAL A 101 -8.59 7.81 0.67
C VAL A 101 -8.65 7.31 -0.76
N ALA A 102 -7.61 6.59 -1.18
CA ALA A 102 -7.52 5.92 -2.47
C ALA A 102 -7.10 4.48 -2.25
N SER A 103 -8.03 3.54 -2.23
CA SER A 103 -7.81 2.14 -1.89
C SER A 103 -7.88 1.23 -3.11
N ASP A 104 -7.35 0.02 -2.98
CA ASP A 104 -7.58 -1.07 -3.93
C ASP A 104 -7.32 -0.61 -5.38
N ILE A 105 -6.09 -0.11 -5.61
CA ILE A 105 -5.64 0.47 -6.89
C ILE A 105 -5.38 -0.65 -7.91
N HIS A 106 -4.89 -1.80 -7.43
CA HIS A 106 -4.55 -2.97 -8.24
C HIS A 106 -3.66 -2.62 -9.45
N GLY A 107 -2.58 -1.86 -9.20
CA GLY A 107 -1.56 -1.58 -10.21
C GLY A 107 -0.98 -2.90 -10.73
N GLY A 108 -0.99 -3.07 -12.07
CA GLY A 108 -0.68 -4.34 -12.73
C GLY A 108 -1.91 -5.05 -13.29
N SER A 109 -3.11 -4.72 -12.83
CA SER A 109 -4.36 -5.20 -13.41
C SER A 109 -4.69 -4.48 -14.73
N ARG A 110 -5.27 -5.21 -15.69
CA ARG A 110 -5.88 -4.62 -16.90
C ARG A 110 -7.10 -3.76 -16.59
N HIS A 111 -7.65 -3.93 -15.41
CA HIS A 111 -8.82 -3.20 -14.93
C HIS A 111 -8.46 -2.03 -14.02
N SER A 112 -7.17 -1.77 -13.76
CA SER A 112 -6.77 -0.58 -12.97
C SER A 112 -7.25 0.70 -13.63
N GLN A 113 -7.56 1.70 -12.80
CA GLN A 113 -8.13 2.99 -13.21
C GLN A 113 -7.18 4.17 -12.86
N PRO A 114 -5.94 4.18 -13.40
CA PRO A 114 -4.96 5.20 -13.02
C PRO A 114 -5.34 6.62 -13.45
N THR A 115 -6.10 6.80 -14.53
CA THR A 115 -6.61 8.11 -14.94
C THR A 115 -7.63 8.65 -13.94
N ASN A 116 -8.55 7.80 -13.46
CA ASN A 116 -9.53 8.17 -12.44
C ASN A 116 -8.86 8.43 -11.10
N LEU A 117 -7.86 7.62 -10.73
CA LEU A 117 -7.05 7.83 -9.53
C LEU A 117 -6.36 9.20 -9.56
N ASN A 118 -5.72 9.55 -10.66
CA ASN A 118 -5.05 10.84 -10.80
C ASN A 118 -6.02 12.02 -10.78
N ARG A 119 -7.18 11.90 -11.44
CA ARG A 119 -8.24 12.91 -11.37
C ARG A 119 -8.71 13.11 -9.93
N PHE A 120 -8.91 12.03 -9.19
CA PHE A 120 -9.30 12.09 -7.79
C PHE A 120 -8.23 12.78 -6.92
N ILE A 121 -6.98 12.36 -7.02
CA ILE A 121 -5.89 12.94 -6.22
C ILE A 121 -5.70 14.43 -6.53
N LYS A 122 -5.76 14.80 -7.83
CA LYS A 122 -5.71 16.19 -8.23
C LYS A 122 -6.87 16.99 -7.65
N PHE A 123 -8.10 16.49 -7.74
CA PHE A 123 -9.29 17.13 -7.17
C PHE A 123 -9.17 17.30 -5.64
N ALA A 124 -8.72 16.25 -4.94
CA ALA A 124 -8.51 16.30 -3.49
C ALA A 124 -7.45 17.35 -3.09
N HIS A 125 -6.36 17.41 -3.84
CA HIS A 125 -5.28 18.36 -3.60
C HIS A 125 -5.73 19.81 -3.86
N ASP A 126 -6.34 20.07 -5.02
CA ASP A 126 -6.65 21.43 -5.49
C ASP A 126 -7.89 22.03 -4.81
N GLU A 127 -8.96 21.23 -4.62
CA GLU A 127 -10.24 21.74 -4.12
C GLU A 127 -10.40 21.59 -2.60
N TYR A 128 -9.77 20.58 -2.00
CA TYR A 128 -9.86 20.31 -0.56
C TYR A 128 -8.56 20.57 0.21
N ASN A 129 -7.52 21.05 -0.46
CA ASN A 129 -6.20 21.25 0.14
C ASN A 129 -5.68 20.01 0.89
N VAL A 130 -5.98 18.82 0.36
CA VAL A 130 -5.50 17.56 0.93
C VAL A 130 -3.97 17.50 0.80
N ARG A 131 -3.31 17.12 1.90
CA ARG A 131 -1.86 16.89 1.97
C ARG A 131 -1.49 15.44 2.31
N HIS A 132 -2.50 14.63 2.64
CA HIS A 132 -2.28 13.24 3.04
C HIS A 132 -3.28 12.33 2.36
N VAL A 133 -2.78 11.34 1.61
CA VAL A 133 -3.56 10.30 0.94
C VAL A 133 -3.34 8.98 1.67
N MET A 134 -4.43 8.38 2.15
CA MET A 134 -4.43 7.07 2.80
C MET A 134 -4.72 5.99 1.77
N VAL A 135 -3.85 4.96 1.70
CA VAL A 135 -4.01 3.81 0.81
C VAL A 135 -4.11 2.53 1.65
N PRO A 136 -5.32 2.16 2.09
CA PRO A 136 -5.55 1.06 3.01
C PRO A 136 -5.51 -0.33 2.35
N GLY A 137 -4.50 -0.60 1.54
CA GLY A 137 -4.20 -1.90 0.94
C GLY A 137 -4.49 -2.04 -0.55
N ASP A 138 -3.96 -3.11 -1.09
CA ASP A 138 -4.02 -3.50 -2.50
C ASP A 138 -3.64 -2.38 -3.49
N PRO A 139 -2.51 -1.62 -3.27
CA PRO A 139 -1.98 -0.75 -4.31
C PRO A 139 -1.48 -1.54 -5.53
N THR A 140 -1.08 -2.81 -5.39
CA THR A 140 -0.71 -3.71 -6.49
C THR A 140 -1.72 -4.84 -6.70
N ASP A 141 -1.73 -5.45 -7.90
CA ASP A 141 -2.64 -6.58 -8.19
C ASP A 141 -2.05 -7.92 -7.73
N GLY A 142 -0.73 -8.01 -7.59
CA GLY A 142 -0.08 -9.23 -7.14
C GLY A 142 -0.14 -10.40 -8.13
N VAL A 143 0.08 -11.63 -7.65
CA VAL A 143 0.10 -12.83 -8.47
C VAL A 143 -0.57 -14.01 -7.78
N PHE A 144 -1.24 -14.87 -8.54
CA PHE A 144 -1.81 -16.14 -8.04
C PHE A 144 -2.79 -16.02 -6.86
N VAL A 145 -3.46 -14.88 -6.71
CA VAL A 145 -4.40 -14.62 -5.61
C VAL A 145 -5.66 -15.48 -5.72
N TYR A 146 -6.14 -15.69 -6.95
CA TYR A 146 -7.28 -16.55 -7.25
C TYR A 146 -7.07 -17.31 -8.58
N ARG A 147 -7.92 -18.29 -8.85
CA ARG A 147 -7.84 -19.06 -10.10
C ARG A 147 -8.13 -18.17 -11.30
N GLY A 148 -7.22 -18.15 -12.28
CA GLY A 148 -7.32 -17.32 -13.47
C GLY A 148 -6.82 -15.89 -13.30
N HIS A 149 -6.26 -15.54 -12.14
CA HIS A 149 -5.76 -14.20 -11.84
C HIS A 149 -4.77 -13.65 -12.87
N LEU A 150 -3.86 -14.49 -13.35
CA LEU A 150 -2.84 -14.06 -14.33
C LEU A 150 -3.42 -13.53 -15.65
N ASP A 151 -4.66 -13.89 -15.98
CA ASP A 151 -5.31 -13.40 -17.20
C ASP A 151 -5.79 -11.95 -17.05
N SER A 152 -5.97 -11.47 -15.82
CA SER A 152 -6.28 -10.08 -15.51
C SER A 152 -5.06 -9.15 -15.49
N LEU A 153 -3.84 -9.69 -15.44
CA LEU A 153 -2.62 -8.89 -15.40
C LEU A 153 -2.26 -8.31 -16.77
N ILE A 154 -1.67 -7.11 -16.76
CA ILE A 154 -1.03 -6.54 -17.94
C ILE A 154 0.20 -7.39 -18.32
N PRO A 155 0.62 -7.38 -19.60
CA PRO A 155 1.72 -8.25 -20.05
C PRO A 155 3.01 -8.12 -19.24
N GLN A 156 3.37 -6.90 -18.81
CA GLN A 156 4.58 -6.59 -18.06
C GLN A 156 4.56 -7.13 -16.63
N CYS A 157 3.37 -7.31 -16.04
CA CYS A 157 3.19 -7.85 -14.69
C CYS A 157 2.86 -9.35 -14.69
N ARG A 158 2.72 -9.98 -15.87
CA ARG A 158 2.38 -11.39 -15.99
C ARG A 158 3.63 -12.25 -15.96
N PRO A 159 3.90 -13.03 -14.89
CA PRO A 159 5.06 -13.87 -14.83
C PRO A 159 4.93 -15.04 -15.83
N MET A 160 5.99 -15.33 -16.58
CA MET A 160 6.02 -16.47 -17.52
C MET A 160 5.96 -17.82 -16.79
N THR A 161 6.56 -17.88 -15.61
CA THR A 161 6.56 -19.05 -14.69
C THR A 161 6.47 -18.56 -13.26
N ARG A 162 6.07 -19.45 -12.34
CA ARG A 162 5.98 -19.09 -10.92
C ARG A 162 7.31 -18.59 -10.35
N ASP A 163 8.42 -19.15 -10.82
CA ASP A 163 9.77 -18.77 -10.40
C ASP A 163 10.16 -17.35 -10.78
N ARG A 164 9.45 -16.74 -11.74
CA ARG A 164 9.67 -15.36 -12.21
C ARG A 164 8.70 -14.34 -11.63
N SER A 165 7.95 -14.69 -10.58
CA SER A 165 7.05 -13.76 -9.88
C SER A 165 7.75 -12.52 -9.33
N TRP A 166 9.06 -12.57 -9.12
CA TRP A 166 9.85 -11.42 -8.71
C TRP A 166 9.85 -10.26 -9.72
N MET A 167 9.82 -10.57 -11.04
CA MET A 167 9.70 -9.55 -12.09
C MET A 167 8.38 -8.78 -11.95
N THR A 168 7.29 -9.49 -11.59
CA THR A 168 6.00 -8.85 -11.30
C THR A 168 6.10 -7.90 -10.12
N ALA A 169 6.80 -8.29 -9.04
CA ALA A 169 6.96 -7.41 -7.88
C ALA A 169 7.71 -6.13 -8.23
N GLU A 170 8.75 -6.21 -9.05
CA GLU A 170 9.50 -5.04 -9.54
C GLU A 170 8.64 -4.16 -10.46
N ALA A 171 7.90 -4.78 -11.40
CA ALA A 171 7.01 -4.08 -12.30
C ALA A 171 5.90 -3.34 -11.55
N GLU A 172 5.25 -4.01 -10.60
CA GLU A 172 4.16 -3.42 -9.84
C GLU A 172 4.64 -2.35 -8.86
N ALA A 173 5.86 -2.47 -8.30
CA ALA A 173 6.47 -1.40 -7.53
C ALA A 173 6.73 -0.13 -8.38
N GLN A 174 7.08 -0.29 -9.66
CA GLN A 174 7.19 0.84 -10.59
C GLN A 174 5.83 1.44 -10.91
N LEU A 175 4.78 0.63 -11.05
CA LEU A 175 3.42 1.13 -11.31
C LEU A 175 2.87 1.95 -10.16
N ILE A 176 3.19 1.64 -8.90
CA ILE A 176 2.82 2.50 -7.77
C ILE A 176 3.42 3.90 -7.95
N ASP A 177 4.69 3.98 -8.34
CA ASP A 177 5.35 5.26 -8.61
C ASP A 177 4.73 6.02 -9.79
N ILE A 178 4.41 5.31 -10.86
CA ILE A 178 3.80 5.87 -12.07
C ILE A 178 2.37 6.38 -11.82
N TYR A 179 1.57 5.63 -11.07
CA TYR A 179 0.14 5.90 -10.90
C TYR A 179 -0.16 6.94 -9.82
N LEU A 180 0.73 7.11 -8.84
CA LEU A 180 0.55 8.08 -7.77
C LEU A 180 1.30 9.38 -8.07
N PRO A 181 0.58 10.46 -8.44
CA PRO A 181 1.20 11.71 -8.86
C PRO A 181 1.97 12.37 -7.71
N LYS A 182 3.02 13.10 -8.04
CA LYS A 182 3.79 13.88 -7.07
C LYS A 182 3.33 15.34 -7.10
N TYR A 183 2.87 15.84 -5.96
CA TYR A 183 2.55 17.24 -5.74
C TYR A 183 3.32 17.77 -4.54
N ASP A 184 3.62 19.06 -4.55
CA ASP A 184 4.34 19.69 -3.45
C ASP A 184 3.53 19.61 -2.13
N GLY A 185 4.17 19.11 -1.10
CA GLY A 185 3.56 18.90 0.22
C GLY A 185 2.51 17.79 0.31
N LEU A 186 2.31 16.98 -0.74
CA LEU A 186 1.46 15.79 -0.69
C LEU A 186 2.26 14.57 -0.25
N THR A 187 1.69 13.77 0.66
CA THR A 187 2.28 12.52 1.13
C THR A 187 1.28 11.36 1.04
N TYR A 188 1.80 10.16 0.86
CA TYR A 188 1.02 8.93 0.73
C TYR A 188 1.35 7.97 1.86
N PHE A 189 0.32 7.42 2.48
CA PHE A 189 0.42 6.40 3.52
C PHE A 189 0.00 5.07 2.91
N LEU A 190 1.00 4.26 2.50
CA LEU A 190 0.81 3.03 1.73
C LEU A 190 0.85 1.81 2.65
N MET A 191 -0.22 1.06 2.70
CA MET A 191 -0.31 -0.23 3.38
C MET A 191 -0.56 -1.32 2.35
N GLY A 192 0.04 -2.50 2.52
CA GLY A 192 -0.21 -3.66 1.68
C GLY A 192 -1.47 -4.41 2.10
N GLY A 193 -2.14 -5.03 1.12
CA GLY A 193 -3.27 -5.91 1.33
C GLY A 193 -2.97 -7.37 0.95
N ASN A 194 -4.01 -8.14 0.70
CA ASN A 194 -3.86 -9.56 0.38
C ASN A 194 -3.27 -9.79 -1.02
N HIS A 195 -3.50 -8.90 -1.98
CA HIS A 195 -2.90 -8.95 -3.30
C HIS A 195 -1.39 -8.70 -3.22
N ASP A 196 -0.96 -7.65 -2.56
CA ASP A 196 0.47 -7.34 -2.36
C ASP A 196 1.20 -8.44 -1.60
N ARG A 197 0.55 -9.04 -0.59
CA ARG A 197 1.06 -10.18 0.17
C ARG A 197 1.41 -11.36 -0.72
N SER A 198 0.67 -11.55 -1.82
CA SER A 198 0.92 -12.64 -2.77
C SER A 198 2.30 -12.54 -3.43
N LEU A 199 2.82 -11.32 -3.62
CA LEU A 199 4.18 -11.11 -4.14
C LEU A 199 5.22 -11.62 -3.13
N ILE A 200 5.06 -11.29 -1.85
CA ILE A 200 5.97 -11.79 -0.80
C ILE A 200 5.96 -13.31 -0.75
N THR A 201 4.77 -13.92 -0.75
CA THR A 201 4.63 -15.39 -0.61
C THR A 201 5.07 -16.16 -1.85
N ASN A 202 5.07 -15.55 -3.04
CA ASN A 202 5.50 -16.21 -4.27
C ASN A 202 6.92 -15.86 -4.71
N SER A 203 7.43 -14.67 -4.34
CA SER A 203 8.74 -14.21 -4.79
C SER A 203 9.73 -13.83 -3.68
N GLY A 204 9.26 -13.60 -2.46
CA GLY A 204 10.09 -13.04 -1.38
C GLY A 204 10.34 -11.53 -1.53
N MET A 205 9.52 -10.82 -2.33
CA MET A 205 9.68 -9.38 -2.56
C MET A 205 8.44 -8.62 -2.11
N ASP A 206 8.67 -7.50 -1.46
CA ASP A 206 7.64 -6.57 -0.98
C ASP A 206 7.59 -5.34 -1.89
N ALA A 207 6.67 -5.35 -2.86
CA ALA A 207 6.53 -4.30 -3.86
C ALA A 207 6.21 -2.93 -3.24
N ILE A 208 5.43 -2.91 -2.14
CA ILE A 208 5.08 -1.65 -1.45
C ILE A 208 6.32 -1.03 -0.81
N ARG A 209 7.10 -1.86 -0.12
CA ARG A 209 8.34 -1.39 0.52
C ARG A 209 9.37 -0.95 -0.53
N MET A 210 9.45 -1.65 -1.67
CA MET A 210 10.28 -1.25 -2.81
C MET A 210 9.88 0.12 -3.34
N ALA A 211 8.58 0.38 -3.56
CA ALA A 211 8.08 1.68 -4.01
C ALA A 211 8.40 2.77 -2.98
N CYS A 212 8.13 2.52 -1.69
CA CYS A 212 8.41 3.47 -0.61
C CYS A 212 9.92 3.78 -0.47
N SER A 213 10.80 2.86 -0.83
CA SER A 213 12.24 3.10 -0.78
C SER A 213 12.76 4.05 -1.87
N LYS A 214 11.93 4.41 -2.85
CA LYS A 214 12.30 5.25 -4.00
C LYS A 214 11.77 6.68 -3.90
N ARG A 215 10.79 6.93 -3.01
CA ARG A 215 10.11 8.23 -2.91
C ARG A 215 9.97 8.68 -1.46
N ASP A 216 10.40 9.89 -1.15
CA ASP A 216 10.36 10.48 0.19
C ASP A 216 8.94 10.84 0.65
N ASP A 217 8.00 11.01 -0.29
CA ASP A 217 6.60 11.30 -0.03
C ASP A 217 5.77 10.03 0.22
N PHE A 218 6.37 8.83 0.17
CA PHE A 218 5.72 7.56 0.47
C PHE A 218 6.11 7.06 1.87
N HIS A 219 5.10 6.72 2.67
CA HIS A 219 5.26 6.14 4.00
C HIS A 219 4.76 4.69 3.99
N TYR A 220 5.64 3.77 4.36
CA TYR A 220 5.35 2.33 4.40
C TYR A 220 4.64 1.93 5.69
N GLY A 221 3.45 1.36 5.59
CA GLY A 221 2.59 0.98 6.72
C GLY A 221 2.55 -0.51 7.06
N GLY A 222 3.33 -1.35 6.37
CA GLY A 222 3.24 -2.80 6.53
C GLY A 222 1.95 -3.37 5.97
N TYR A 223 1.36 -4.36 6.66
CA TYR A 223 0.20 -5.13 6.21
C TYR A 223 -0.88 -5.22 7.29
N ASP A 224 -2.10 -5.53 6.89
CA ASP A 224 -3.27 -5.81 7.70
C ASP A 224 -3.85 -4.61 8.46
N VAL A 225 -3.07 -3.99 9.34
CA VAL A 225 -3.54 -2.90 10.21
C VAL A 225 -2.44 -1.88 10.45
N TRP A 226 -2.76 -0.61 10.24
CA TRP A 226 -1.87 0.50 10.56
C TRP A 226 -2.62 1.63 11.28
N SER A 227 -2.10 2.09 12.41
CA SER A 227 -2.65 3.24 13.14
C SER A 227 -1.75 4.45 12.96
N ILE A 228 -2.31 5.53 12.41
CA ILE A 228 -1.62 6.79 12.15
C ILE A 228 -2.14 7.80 13.17
N ARG A 229 -1.25 8.42 13.91
CA ARG A 229 -1.59 9.43 14.90
C ARG A 229 -2.02 10.72 14.20
N LEU A 230 -3.22 11.21 14.46
CA LEU A 230 -3.67 12.54 14.04
C LEU A 230 -3.28 13.63 15.06
N THR A 231 -3.49 13.32 16.32
CA THR A 231 -3.16 14.19 17.46
C THR A 231 -2.71 13.32 18.64
N GLU A 232 -2.32 13.90 19.76
CA GLU A 232 -1.99 13.13 20.96
C GLU A 232 -3.14 12.23 21.45
N ARG A 233 -4.39 12.53 21.05
CA ARG A 233 -5.60 11.85 21.52
C ARG A 233 -6.40 11.14 20.43
N SER A 234 -5.97 11.20 19.17
CA SER A 234 -6.74 10.69 18.05
C SER A 234 -5.88 9.96 17.03
N TYR A 235 -6.41 8.84 16.54
CA TYR A 235 -5.81 8.02 15.48
C TYR A 235 -6.77 7.78 14.33
N VAL A 236 -6.23 7.72 13.12
CA VAL A 236 -6.83 7.03 11.97
C VAL A 236 -6.25 5.62 11.91
N ARG A 237 -7.11 4.62 11.79
CA ARG A 237 -6.71 3.23 11.60
C ARG A 237 -7.05 2.79 10.19
N LEU A 238 -6.03 2.38 9.45
CA LEU A 238 -6.16 1.69 8.16
C LEU A 238 -6.25 0.19 8.43
N VAL A 239 -7.14 -0.49 7.69
CA VAL A 239 -7.35 -1.94 7.80
C VAL A 239 -7.52 -2.51 6.40
N HIS A 240 -6.82 -3.60 6.09
CA HIS A 240 -7.07 -4.40 4.91
C HIS A 240 -7.28 -5.85 5.32
N PRO A 241 -8.54 -6.27 5.51
CA PRO A 241 -8.84 -7.62 5.98
C PRO A 241 -8.55 -8.66 4.89
N SER A 242 -8.41 -9.91 5.30
CA SER A 242 -8.42 -11.06 4.41
C SER A 242 -9.80 -11.74 4.47
N GLY A 243 -10.17 -12.44 3.40
CA GLY A 243 -11.42 -13.21 3.36
C GLY A 243 -12.40 -12.73 2.30
N GLY A 244 -13.54 -13.43 2.17
CA GLY A 244 -14.54 -13.11 1.15
C GLY A 244 -15.48 -11.98 1.55
N VAL A 245 -16.22 -11.47 0.55
CA VAL A 245 -17.24 -10.44 0.76
C VAL A 245 -18.42 -11.04 1.56
N PRO A 246 -18.86 -10.37 2.64
CA PRO A 246 -19.97 -10.84 3.45
C PRO A 246 -21.31 -10.70 2.72
N TYR A 247 -22.31 -11.43 3.17
CA TYR A 247 -23.68 -11.33 2.67
C TYR A 247 -24.25 -9.91 2.79
N ALA A 248 -24.00 -9.24 3.92
CA ALA A 248 -24.35 -7.84 4.15
C ALA A 248 -23.08 -6.97 3.94
N ARG A 249 -23.15 -6.01 3.01
CA ARG A 249 -21.99 -5.19 2.57
C ARG A 249 -21.23 -4.50 3.70
N SER A 250 -21.94 -4.00 4.71
CA SER A 250 -21.37 -3.29 5.86
C SER A 250 -21.00 -4.18 7.05
N TYR A 251 -21.30 -5.47 7.01
CA TYR A 251 -21.20 -6.37 8.17
C TYR A 251 -19.80 -6.38 8.81
N HIS A 252 -18.75 -6.52 8.02
CA HIS A 252 -17.39 -6.56 8.56
C HIS A 252 -16.96 -5.22 9.16
N ALA A 253 -17.36 -4.10 8.54
CA ALA A 253 -17.09 -2.78 9.09
C ALA A 253 -17.82 -2.58 10.42
N GLN A 254 -19.12 -2.92 10.48
CA GLN A 254 -19.92 -2.84 11.71
C GLN A 254 -19.28 -3.65 12.84
N LYS A 255 -18.98 -4.92 12.58
CA LYS A 255 -18.36 -5.80 13.59
C LYS A 255 -16.99 -5.29 14.06
N ALA A 256 -16.15 -4.77 13.15
CA ALA A 256 -14.86 -4.21 13.53
C ALA A 256 -15.02 -2.95 14.38
N ILE A 257 -15.99 -2.09 14.05
CA ILE A 257 -16.27 -0.86 14.79
C ILE A 257 -16.81 -1.16 16.17
N GLU A 258 -17.75 -2.10 16.30
CA GLU A 258 -18.29 -2.54 17.60
C GLU A 258 -17.18 -3.04 18.52
N ASN A 259 -16.26 -3.86 18.00
CA ASN A 259 -15.11 -4.35 18.77
C ASN A 259 -14.19 -3.20 19.20
N LEU A 260 -13.88 -2.24 18.31
CA LEU A 260 -13.06 -1.07 18.64
C LEU A 260 -13.73 -0.14 19.63
N ALA A 261 -15.05 0.07 19.53
CA ALA A 261 -15.82 0.86 20.50
C ALA A 261 -15.78 0.21 21.88
N PHE A 262 -15.92 -1.12 21.95
CA PHE A 262 -15.80 -1.85 23.21
C PHE A 262 -14.39 -1.75 23.82
N GLU A 263 -13.33 -1.91 23.01
CA GLU A 263 -11.95 -1.71 23.47
C GLU A 263 -11.70 -0.29 23.99
N ALA A 264 -12.23 0.71 23.28
CA ALA A 264 -12.13 2.11 23.69
C ALA A 264 -12.81 2.37 25.03
N LEU A 265 -14.02 1.81 25.21
CA LEU A 265 -14.75 1.90 26.48
C LEU A 265 -13.95 1.25 27.63
N ARG A 266 -13.40 0.05 27.41
CA ARG A 266 -12.60 -0.66 28.41
C ARG A 266 -11.34 0.15 28.81
N LYS A 267 -10.66 0.78 27.87
CA LYS A 267 -9.51 1.64 28.13
C LYS A 267 -9.91 2.90 28.91
N ALA A 268 -11.00 3.54 28.52
CA ALA A 268 -11.51 4.74 29.21
C ALA A 268 -11.93 4.47 30.66
N MET A 269 -12.28 3.22 31.01
CA MET A 269 -12.54 2.81 32.39
C MET A 269 -11.26 2.58 33.21
N ALA A 270 -10.15 2.31 32.55
CA ALA A 270 -8.86 2.01 33.19
C ALA A 270 -7.90 3.22 33.26
N GLU A 271 -8.06 4.17 32.36
CA GLU A 271 -7.16 5.32 32.20
C GLU A 271 -7.99 6.61 32.03
N ASP A 272 -7.46 7.72 32.52
CA ASP A 272 -8.09 9.02 32.30
C ASP A 272 -7.83 9.49 30.86
N MET A 273 -8.86 9.44 30.01
CA MET A 273 -8.86 9.90 28.61
C MET A 273 -7.73 9.33 27.71
N PRO A 274 -7.66 8.02 27.48
CA PRO A 274 -6.64 7.44 26.61
C PRO A 274 -6.79 7.91 25.15
N PRO A 275 -5.71 7.84 24.34
CA PRO A 275 -5.78 8.05 22.90
C PRO A 275 -6.72 7.03 22.26
N MET A 276 -7.59 7.49 21.36
CA MET A 276 -8.64 6.67 20.75
C MET A 276 -8.57 6.70 19.22
N ILE A 277 -8.98 5.59 18.61
CA ILE A 277 -9.25 5.56 17.17
C ILE A 277 -10.53 6.36 16.93
N SER A 278 -10.43 7.42 16.12
CA SER A 278 -11.59 8.25 15.75
C SER A 278 -12.16 7.82 14.39
N ILE A 279 -11.30 7.34 13.49
CA ILE A 279 -11.67 6.91 12.16
C ILE A 279 -11.00 5.55 11.87
N MET A 280 -11.78 4.58 11.41
CA MET A 280 -11.29 3.35 10.82
C MET A 280 -11.61 3.36 9.32
N ILE A 281 -10.62 3.16 8.48
CA ILE A 281 -10.76 3.09 7.03
C ILE A 281 -10.38 1.66 6.60
N MET A 282 -11.29 1.01 5.89
CA MET A 282 -11.14 -0.40 5.50
C MET A 282 -11.23 -0.55 3.98
N GLY A 283 -10.18 -1.11 3.35
CA GLY A 283 -10.13 -1.52 1.95
C GLY A 283 -10.73 -2.91 1.71
N HIS A 284 -10.33 -3.56 0.63
CA HIS A 284 -10.62 -4.95 0.26
C HIS A 284 -11.99 -5.22 -0.41
N TYR A 285 -13.04 -4.52 0.01
CA TYR A 285 -14.40 -4.86 -0.43
C TYR A 285 -14.84 -4.15 -1.69
N HIS A 286 -14.06 -3.18 -2.18
CA HIS A 286 -14.34 -2.36 -3.36
C HIS A 286 -15.70 -1.62 -3.29
N LEU A 287 -16.14 -1.29 -2.10
CA LEU A 287 -17.44 -0.67 -1.83
C LEU A 287 -17.28 0.54 -0.93
N THR A 288 -17.98 1.62 -1.23
CA THR A 288 -18.07 2.78 -0.34
C THR A 288 -19.22 2.61 0.65
N ASN A 289 -18.93 2.76 1.92
CA ASN A 289 -19.93 2.78 2.99
C ASN A 289 -19.41 3.59 4.19
N HIS A 290 -20.31 4.20 4.93
CA HIS A 290 -20.00 4.87 6.20
C HIS A 290 -20.88 4.29 7.30
N THR A 291 -20.25 3.84 8.36
CA THR A 291 -20.90 3.32 9.56
C THR A 291 -20.46 4.17 10.75
N PRO A 292 -21.26 5.17 11.17
CA PRO A 292 -20.94 5.97 12.35
C PRO A 292 -21.33 5.20 13.63
N GLU A 293 -20.40 5.13 14.57
CA GLU A 293 -20.60 4.65 15.95
C GLU A 293 -19.89 5.63 16.89
N PRO A 294 -20.47 6.81 17.12
CA PRO A 294 -19.77 7.88 17.83
C PRO A 294 -19.19 7.44 19.18
N PRO A 295 -17.95 7.80 19.50
CA PRO A 295 -17.08 8.77 18.79
C PRO A 295 -16.24 8.20 17.63
N LEU A 296 -16.50 6.98 17.18
CA LEU A 296 -15.78 6.27 16.15
C LEU A 296 -16.55 6.30 14.81
N HIS A 297 -15.84 6.47 13.70
CA HIS A 297 -16.38 6.41 12.35
C HIS A 297 -15.70 5.30 11.56
N GLY A 298 -16.48 4.34 11.04
CA GLY A 298 -16.02 3.31 10.13
C GLY A 298 -16.35 3.63 8.68
N ILE A 299 -15.35 3.58 7.83
CA ILE A 299 -15.46 3.91 6.42
C ILE A 299 -14.94 2.74 5.60
N LEU A 300 -15.80 2.16 4.76
CA LEU A 300 -15.35 1.29 3.68
C LEU A 300 -14.89 2.15 2.51
N ALA A 301 -13.69 1.91 2.05
CA ALA A 301 -13.11 2.57 0.89
C ALA A 301 -13.62 1.91 -0.41
N GLY A 302 -13.89 2.75 -1.42
CA GLY A 302 -14.05 2.28 -2.79
C GLY A 302 -12.73 1.75 -3.35
N CYS A 303 -12.67 1.58 -4.67
CA CYS A 303 -11.46 1.11 -5.33
C CYS A 303 -11.13 1.97 -6.55
N PHE A 304 -9.94 1.74 -7.12
CA PHE A 304 -9.55 2.21 -8.44
C PHE A 304 -9.27 1.03 -9.38
N GLN A 305 -10.11 -0.01 -9.27
CA GLN A 305 -10.18 -1.14 -10.18
C GLN A 305 -11.60 -1.26 -10.75
N GLY A 306 -11.71 -1.45 -12.06
CA GLY A 306 -12.97 -1.71 -12.74
C GLY A 306 -13.47 -3.15 -12.55
N GLN A 307 -14.51 -3.50 -13.30
CA GLN A 307 -15.19 -4.79 -13.21
C GLN A 307 -14.33 -5.93 -13.74
N THR A 308 -13.70 -6.73 -12.88
CA THR A 308 -12.99 -7.95 -13.29
C THR A 308 -13.96 -9.12 -13.53
N GLU A 309 -13.53 -10.13 -14.31
CA GLU A 309 -14.31 -11.37 -14.49
C GLU A 309 -14.55 -12.10 -13.16
N TYR A 310 -13.62 -12.03 -12.22
CA TYR A 310 -13.78 -12.56 -10.87
C TYR A 310 -14.93 -11.86 -10.12
N LEU A 311 -14.95 -10.51 -10.10
CA LEU A 311 -16.00 -9.74 -9.44
C LEU A 311 -17.37 -9.99 -10.10
N LYS A 312 -17.41 -10.08 -11.43
CA LYS A 312 -18.62 -10.39 -12.19
C LYS A 312 -19.19 -11.77 -11.83
N GLN A 313 -18.35 -12.79 -11.75
CA GLN A 313 -18.75 -14.14 -11.30
C GLN A 313 -19.30 -14.14 -9.87
N LYS A 314 -18.75 -13.29 -9.01
CA LYS A 314 -19.21 -13.08 -7.62
C LYS A 314 -20.43 -12.17 -7.51
N ARG A 315 -20.94 -11.62 -8.64
CA ARG A 315 -22.04 -10.64 -8.69
C ARG A 315 -21.75 -9.39 -7.84
N LEU A 316 -20.51 -8.95 -7.85
CA LEU A 316 -20.03 -7.76 -7.17
C LEU A 316 -19.77 -6.66 -8.21
N THR A 317 -20.29 -5.49 -7.97
CA THR A 317 -20.00 -4.30 -8.76
C THR A 317 -19.11 -3.40 -7.93
N PRO A 318 -17.87 -3.13 -8.37
CA PRO A 318 -16.96 -2.27 -7.63
C PRO A 318 -17.44 -0.82 -7.66
N HIS A 319 -17.23 -0.08 -6.58
CA HIS A 319 -17.41 1.36 -6.55
C HIS A 319 -16.09 2.03 -6.89
N ILE A 320 -15.91 2.43 -8.14
CA ILE A 320 -14.74 3.19 -8.57
C ILE A 320 -14.87 4.59 -7.97
N ALA A 321 -14.23 4.81 -6.83
CA ALA A 321 -14.38 6.05 -6.08
C ALA A 321 -13.22 6.25 -5.10
N GLY A 322 -12.75 7.50 -4.99
CA GLY A 322 -12.00 7.96 -3.84
C GLY A 322 -12.94 8.57 -2.79
N ILE A 323 -12.42 8.81 -1.59
CA ILE A 323 -13.20 9.43 -0.52
C ILE A 323 -12.44 10.62 0.05
N ILE A 324 -13.10 11.76 0.19
CA ILE A 324 -12.61 12.89 0.99
C ILE A 324 -13.21 12.78 2.40
N ILE A 325 -12.35 12.80 3.40
CA ILE A 325 -12.76 12.84 4.80
C ILE A 325 -12.39 14.22 5.34
N GLU A 326 -13.41 14.98 5.72
CA GLU A 326 -13.24 16.29 6.35
C GLU A 326 -13.47 16.14 7.84
N MET A 327 -12.61 16.76 8.63
CA MET A 327 -12.76 16.74 10.08
C MET A 327 -12.44 18.09 10.71
N ARG A 328 -13.09 18.38 11.84
CA ARG A 328 -12.72 19.47 12.72
C ARG A 328 -12.17 18.91 14.02
N ILE A 329 -11.02 19.38 14.40
CA ILE A 329 -10.31 18.97 15.61
C ILE A 329 -10.58 20.04 16.68
N ASP A 330 -11.02 19.62 17.86
CA ASP A 330 -11.21 20.53 19.00
C ASP A 330 -9.87 20.94 19.65
N ASP A 331 -9.93 21.86 20.60
CA ASP A 331 -8.76 22.35 21.35
C ASP A 331 -8.10 21.28 22.23
N ARG A 332 -8.75 20.12 22.39
CA ARG A 332 -8.23 18.96 23.12
C ARG A 332 -7.61 17.92 22.19
N GLY A 333 -7.55 18.19 20.88
CA GLY A 333 -7.00 17.29 19.88
C GLY A 333 -7.93 16.14 19.50
N LYS A 334 -9.25 16.28 19.71
CA LYS A 334 -10.25 15.27 19.37
C LYS A 334 -11.07 15.70 18.15
N PRO A 335 -11.25 14.86 17.13
CA PRO A 335 -12.20 15.14 16.07
C PRO A 335 -13.64 15.17 16.61
N TRP A 336 -14.36 16.26 16.36
CA TRP A 336 -15.73 16.42 16.81
C TRP A 336 -16.74 16.51 15.67
N LEU A 337 -16.28 16.86 14.47
CA LEU A 337 -17.06 16.81 13.24
C LEU A 337 -16.27 16.00 12.22
N ILE A 338 -16.87 14.91 11.74
CA ILE A 338 -16.31 14.06 10.70
C ILE A 338 -17.37 13.88 9.63
N SER A 339 -17.06 14.28 8.41
CA SER A 339 -17.86 14.00 7.24
C SER A 339 -17.05 13.21 6.21
N HIS A 340 -17.72 12.49 5.35
CA HIS A 340 -17.09 11.78 4.24
C HIS A 340 -17.84 12.08 2.96
N THR A 341 -17.09 12.29 1.89
CA THR A 341 -17.62 12.55 0.55
C THR A 341 -17.03 11.56 -0.43
N PRO A 342 -17.78 10.54 -0.86
CA PRO A 342 -17.37 9.69 -1.97
C PRO A 342 -17.35 10.50 -3.27
N VAL A 343 -16.28 10.33 -4.04
CA VAL A 343 -16.09 10.94 -5.38
C VAL A 343 -16.10 9.82 -6.40
N PRO A 344 -17.28 9.49 -6.99
CA PRO A 344 -17.41 8.37 -7.91
C PRO A 344 -16.90 8.70 -9.31
N PHE A 345 -16.48 7.66 -10.02
CA PHE A 345 -16.04 7.73 -11.40
C PHE A 345 -16.71 6.63 -12.23
N GLU A 346 -16.84 6.88 -13.51
CA GLU A 346 -17.19 5.84 -14.50
C GLU A 346 -15.93 5.04 -14.86
N GLU A 347 -16.12 3.75 -15.14
CA GLU A 347 -15.05 2.87 -15.58
C GLU A 347 -14.51 3.31 -16.94
N ILE A 348 -13.21 3.41 -17.07
CA ILE A 348 -12.51 3.63 -18.34
C ILE A 348 -11.97 2.28 -18.80
N GLU A 349 -12.47 1.79 -19.95
CA GLU A 349 -12.01 0.54 -20.52
C GLU A 349 -10.52 0.61 -20.91
N ASP A 350 -9.75 -0.40 -20.50
CA ASP A 350 -8.31 -0.50 -20.77
C ASP A 350 -7.50 0.76 -20.37
N ASP A 351 -7.88 1.44 -19.28
CA ASP A 351 -7.27 2.70 -18.83
C ASP A 351 -5.74 2.60 -18.65
N TRP A 352 -5.23 1.44 -18.25
CA TRP A 352 -3.81 1.17 -18.12
C TRP A 352 -3.01 1.43 -19.41
N LYS A 353 -3.62 1.31 -20.61
CA LYS A 353 -2.98 1.58 -21.90
C LYS A 353 -2.66 3.05 -22.13
N ASN A 354 -3.27 3.93 -21.36
CA ASN A 354 -3.05 5.38 -21.42
C ASN A 354 -1.83 5.81 -20.59
N TRP A 355 -1.19 4.87 -19.90
CA TRP A 355 -0.12 5.12 -18.93
C TRP A 355 1.18 4.44 -19.33
N PRO A 356 2.34 4.96 -18.90
CA PRO A 356 3.60 4.28 -19.08
C PRO A 356 3.58 2.87 -18.49
N VAL A 357 4.25 1.95 -19.14
CA VAL A 357 4.41 0.57 -18.66
C VAL A 357 5.81 0.40 -18.07
N PRO A 358 5.98 -0.50 -17.08
CA PRO A 358 7.27 -0.78 -16.48
C PRO A 358 8.29 -1.31 -17.49
N ASP A 359 9.54 -0.90 -17.33
CA ASP A 359 10.70 -1.46 -18.03
C ASP A 359 11.29 -2.61 -17.16
N VAL A 360 10.87 -3.87 -17.41
CA VAL A 360 11.33 -5.08 -16.71
C VAL A 360 11.76 -6.17 -17.67
#